data_a24487cf99d8106442179cdbaade2713
#
_entry.id   a24487cf99d8106442179cdbaade2713
#
_cell.length_a   1.000
_cell.length_b   1.000
_cell.length_c   1.000
_cell.angle_alpha   90.00
_cell.angle_beta   90.00
_cell.angle_gamma   90.00
#
_symmetry.space_group_name_H-M   'P 1'
#
loop_
_entity.id
_entity.type
_entity.pdbx_description
1 polymer ?
#
loop_
_entity_poly.entity_id
_entity_poly.type
_entity_poly.pdbx_seq_one_letter_code
_entity_poly.pdbx_strand_id
1 'polypeptide(L)'
;PHDRYRRQRQMCIRDRMTPVLRNAQELSFAAVEQEIKRLADNVRNKSITVDDLTGGTFTISNGGVFGSMLSTPIINPPQSGILGMHNIIQRPIAVDGKVEIRPMMYLALSYDHRIIDGNQSVGFLIAVKEGVEDPENILMDGKIIKSLGLN
;
A
#
# COMPACT_ATOMS: atom_id res chain seq x y z
N PRO A 1 -3.20 23.46 -23.79
CA PRO A 1 -2.72 22.11 -23.37
C PRO A 1 -2.69 21.90 -21.86
N HIS A 2 -2.49 22.99 -21.05
CA HIS A 2 -2.38 22.86 -19.58
C HIS A 2 -3.70 22.52 -18.87
N ASP A 3 -4.84 22.74 -19.49
CA ASP A 3 -6.16 22.55 -18.86
C ASP A 3 -6.59 21.07 -18.80
N ARG A 4 -6.12 20.23 -19.72
CA ARG A 4 -6.38 18.78 -19.69
C ARG A 4 -5.68 18.08 -18.51
N TYR A 5 -4.46 18.48 -18.16
CA TYR A 5 -3.73 17.93 -16.99
C TYR A 5 -4.35 18.33 -15.65
N ARG A 6 -4.92 19.53 -15.56
CA ARG A 6 -5.67 19.96 -14.37
C ARG A 6 -6.98 19.19 -14.20
N ARG A 7 -7.70 18.88 -15.28
CA ARG A 7 -8.93 18.06 -15.23
C ARG A 7 -8.67 16.63 -14.78
N GLN A 8 -7.61 15.98 -15.26
CA GLN A 8 -7.23 14.64 -14.81
C GLN A 8 -6.83 14.60 -13.33
N ARG A 9 -6.10 15.61 -12.84
CA ARG A 9 -5.80 15.74 -11.41
C ARG A 9 -7.05 15.92 -10.56
N GLN A 10 -8.01 16.71 -11.02
CA GLN A 10 -9.26 16.91 -10.30
C GLN A 10 -10.18 15.68 -10.31
N MET A 11 -10.22 14.91 -11.38
CA MET A 11 -10.95 13.63 -11.42
C MET A 11 -10.37 12.63 -10.44
N CYS A 12 -9.06 12.44 -10.40
CA CYS A 12 -8.42 11.52 -9.44
C CYS A 12 -8.62 11.93 -7.97
N ILE A 13 -8.70 13.23 -7.67
CA ILE A 13 -8.94 13.73 -6.32
C ILE A 13 -10.42 13.59 -5.90
N ARG A 14 -11.36 13.68 -6.83
CA ARG A 14 -12.79 13.58 -6.54
C ARG A 14 -13.31 12.15 -6.39
N ASP A 15 -12.66 11.19 -7.05
CA ASP A 15 -13.14 9.80 -7.12
C ASP A 15 -12.42 8.85 -6.15
N ARG A 16 -11.44 9.33 -5.38
CA ARG A 16 -10.68 8.54 -4.43
C ARG A 16 -10.81 9.11 -3.03
N MET A 17 -11.49 8.39 -2.17
CA MET A 17 -11.40 8.59 -0.74
C MET A 17 -10.23 7.76 -0.22
N THR A 18 -9.30 8.41 0.48
CA THR A 18 -8.16 7.77 1.11
C THR A 18 -8.29 7.87 2.64
N PRO A 19 -9.07 6.98 3.26
CA PRO A 19 -9.21 6.97 4.71
C PRO A 19 -7.88 6.69 5.39
N VAL A 20 -7.70 7.25 6.58
CA VAL A 20 -6.46 7.16 7.34
C VAL A 20 -6.58 6.09 8.42
N LEU A 21 -5.77 5.06 8.31
CA LEU A 21 -5.54 4.10 9.38
C LEU A 21 -4.54 4.72 10.37
N ARG A 22 -5.01 5.05 11.57
CA ARG A 22 -4.17 5.74 12.57
C ARG A 22 -3.34 4.76 13.37
N ASN A 23 -2.10 5.14 13.69
CA ASN A 23 -1.19 4.38 14.54
C ASN A 23 -1.06 2.91 14.14
N ALA A 24 -0.96 2.66 12.83
CA ALA A 24 -0.90 1.30 12.29
C ALA A 24 0.20 0.43 12.92
N GLN A 25 1.30 1.06 13.36
CA GLN A 25 2.42 0.39 14.02
C GLN A 25 2.07 -0.18 15.41
N GLU A 26 0.99 0.29 16.03
CA GLU A 26 0.53 -0.17 17.37
C GLU A 26 -0.55 -1.25 17.25
N LEU A 27 -1.08 -1.48 16.05
CA LEU A 27 -2.18 -2.40 15.81
C LEU A 27 -1.67 -3.81 15.54
N SER A 28 -2.39 -4.82 16.01
CA SER A 28 -2.22 -6.19 15.56
C SER A 28 -2.71 -6.37 14.13
N PHE A 29 -2.30 -7.43 13.42
CA PHE A 29 -2.79 -7.73 12.08
C PHE A 29 -4.31 -7.79 12.00
N ALA A 30 -4.95 -8.46 12.99
CA ALA A 30 -6.40 -8.53 13.07
C ALA A 30 -7.05 -7.14 13.25
N ALA A 31 -6.44 -6.28 14.08
CA ALA A 31 -6.94 -4.93 14.31
C ALA A 31 -6.79 -4.03 13.05
N VAL A 32 -5.68 -4.18 12.32
CA VAL A 32 -5.49 -3.49 11.02
C VAL A 32 -6.59 -3.88 10.04
N GLU A 33 -6.88 -5.18 9.90
CA GLU A 33 -7.89 -5.67 8.98
C GLU A 33 -9.30 -5.20 9.37
N GLN A 34 -9.64 -5.24 10.67
CA GLN A 34 -10.91 -4.75 11.18
C GLN A 34 -11.08 -3.26 10.92
N GLU A 35 -10.05 -2.46 11.14
CA GLU A 35 -10.11 -1.02 10.93
C GLU A 35 -10.21 -0.64 9.46
N ILE A 36 -9.49 -1.34 8.57
CA ILE A 36 -9.65 -1.18 7.11
C ILE A 36 -11.10 -1.49 6.71
N LYS A 37 -11.68 -2.57 7.24
CA LYS A 37 -13.08 -2.93 6.98
C LYS A 37 -14.03 -1.85 7.47
N ARG A 38 -13.86 -1.35 8.70
CA ARG A 38 -14.67 -0.27 9.28
C ARG A 38 -14.64 0.98 8.39
N LEU A 39 -13.45 1.41 7.97
CA LEU A 39 -13.27 2.57 7.10
C LEU A 39 -13.93 2.35 5.72
N ALA A 40 -13.80 1.16 5.14
CA ALA A 40 -14.43 0.82 3.88
C ALA A 40 -15.97 0.83 3.98
N ASP A 41 -16.52 0.33 5.08
CA ASP A 41 -17.97 0.36 5.33
C ASP A 41 -18.49 1.78 5.54
N ASN A 42 -17.73 2.63 6.26
CA ASN A 42 -18.07 4.06 6.41
C ASN A 42 -18.10 4.78 5.05
N VAL A 43 -17.17 4.48 4.15
CA VAL A 43 -17.19 5.04 2.79
C VAL A 43 -18.42 4.58 2.02
N ARG A 44 -18.76 3.28 2.06
CA ARG A 44 -19.94 2.72 1.36
C ARG A 44 -21.24 3.31 1.90
N ASN A 45 -21.34 3.48 3.20
CA ASN A 45 -22.52 4.01 3.89
C ASN A 45 -22.60 5.53 3.88
N LYS A 46 -21.62 6.22 3.26
CA LYS A 46 -21.50 7.70 3.24
C LYS A 46 -21.43 8.33 4.64
N SER A 47 -20.92 7.59 5.61
CA SER A 47 -20.74 8.03 7.01
C SER A 47 -19.30 8.39 7.34
N ILE A 48 -18.41 8.43 6.33
CA ILE A 48 -17.02 8.84 6.48
C ILE A 48 -16.94 10.30 6.90
N THR A 49 -16.09 10.60 7.86
CA THR A 49 -15.89 11.97 8.40
C THR A 49 -14.65 12.62 7.81
N VAL A 50 -14.54 13.94 7.95
CA VAL A 50 -13.32 14.69 7.56
C VAL A 50 -12.12 14.22 8.38
N ASP A 51 -12.35 13.85 9.63
CA ASP A 51 -11.33 13.33 10.53
C ASP A 51 -10.76 12.01 10.02
N ASP A 52 -11.60 11.12 9.49
CA ASP A 52 -11.16 9.85 8.87
C ASP A 52 -10.29 10.05 7.62
N LEU A 53 -10.29 11.23 7.01
CA LEU A 53 -9.59 11.53 5.74
C LEU A 53 -8.34 12.40 5.91
N THR A 54 -8.06 12.89 7.12
CA THR A 54 -6.98 13.87 7.37
C THR A 54 -5.88 13.30 8.25
N GLY A 55 -4.69 13.88 8.17
CA GLY A 55 -3.55 13.54 9.04
C GLY A 55 -2.77 12.28 8.66
N GLY A 56 -3.04 11.69 7.49
CA GLY A 56 -2.23 10.57 6.98
C GLY A 56 -0.82 11.00 6.61
N THR A 57 0.18 10.19 6.95
CA THR A 57 1.60 10.45 6.68
C THR A 57 2.13 9.73 5.45
N PHE A 58 1.48 8.63 5.06
CA PHE A 58 1.84 7.80 3.91
C PHE A 58 0.59 7.22 3.25
N THR A 59 0.63 6.97 1.95
CA THR A 59 -0.50 6.40 1.22
C THR A 59 -0.13 5.05 0.61
N ILE A 60 -1.04 4.08 0.70
CA ILE A 60 -0.98 2.84 -0.07
C ILE A 60 -2.14 2.84 -1.07
N SER A 61 -1.82 2.65 -2.35
CA SER A 61 -2.81 2.58 -3.44
C SER A 61 -2.78 1.20 -4.07
N ASN A 62 -3.95 0.61 -4.34
CA ASN A 62 -4.04 -0.69 -5.00
C ASN A 62 -4.74 -0.55 -6.36
N GLY A 63 -3.94 -0.57 -7.43
CA GLY A 63 -4.42 -0.60 -8.81
C GLY A 63 -4.73 -2.01 -9.33
N GLY A 64 -4.35 -3.05 -8.58
CA GLY A 64 -4.52 -4.45 -8.98
C GLY A 64 -5.98 -4.87 -9.10
N VAL A 65 -6.86 -4.31 -8.28
CA VAL A 65 -8.32 -4.53 -8.36
C VAL A 65 -8.93 -4.10 -9.69
N PHE A 66 -8.25 -3.22 -10.43
CA PHE A 66 -8.60 -2.77 -11.78
C PHE A 66 -7.77 -3.43 -12.88
N GLY A 67 -6.99 -4.46 -12.53
CA GLY A 67 -6.14 -5.20 -13.47
C GLY A 67 -4.83 -4.50 -13.85
N SER A 68 -4.44 -3.41 -13.17
CA SER A 68 -3.18 -2.73 -13.45
C SER A 68 -1.99 -3.63 -13.10
N MET A 69 -1.13 -3.87 -14.09
CA MET A 69 0.11 -4.63 -13.91
C MET A 69 1.21 -3.78 -13.28
N LEU A 70 1.33 -2.54 -13.70
CA LEU A 70 2.30 -1.56 -13.20
C LEU A 70 1.82 -0.15 -13.53
N SER A 71 1.91 0.75 -12.57
CA SER A 71 1.67 2.18 -12.73
C SER A 71 2.52 2.95 -11.73
N THR A 72 2.77 4.24 -11.99
CA THR A 72 3.44 5.13 -11.04
C THR A 72 2.39 5.91 -10.27
N PRO A 73 2.26 5.70 -8.95
CA PRO A 73 1.30 6.44 -8.15
C PRO A 73 1.71 7.91 -8.01
N ILE A 74 0.72 8.79 -7.82
CA ILE A 74 0.95 10.23 -7.63
C ILE A 74 0.93 10.52 -6.14
N ILE A 75 1.96 11.19 -5.62
CA ILE A 75 2.06 11.57 -4.21
C ILE A 75 0.89 12.47 -3.82
N ASN A 76 0.34 12.23 -2.64
CA ASN A 76 -0.75 12.96 -2.02
C ASN A 76 -0.19 14.06 -1.12
N PRO A 77 -0.10 15.34 -1.56
CA PRO A 77 0.41 16.38 -0.68
C PRO A 77 -0.42 16.52 0.61
N PRO A 78 0.19 16.78 1.77
CA PRO A 78 1.61 17.09 2.01
C PRO A 78 2.52 15.87 2.26
N GLN A 79 2.04 14.64 2.00
CA GLN A 79 2.82 13.42 2.19
C GLN A 79 4.05 13.38 1.27
N SER A 80 5.10 12.68 1.70
CA SER A 80 6.36 12.54 0.98
C SER A 80 6.50 11.24 0.19
N GLY A 81 5.58 10.30 0.36
CA GLY A 81 5.65 9.01 -0.32
C GLY A 81 4.30 8.33 -0.51
N ILE A 82 4.21 7.48 -1.52
CA ILE A 82 3.07 6.63 -1.82
C ILE A 82 3.55 5.31 -2.40
N LEU A 83 3.03 4.21 -1.88
CA LEU A 83 3.26 2.86 -2.40
C LEU A 83 2.10 2.44 -3.30
N GLY A 84 2.40 2.06 -4.53
CA GLY A 84 1.45 1.47 -5.47
C GLY A 84 1.55 -0.05 -5.45
N MET A 85 0.44 -0.72 -5.16
CA MET A 85 0.27 -2.16 -5.31
C MET A 85 -0.46 -2.45 -6.63
N HIS A 86 -0.18 -3.61 -7.23
CA HIS A 86 -0.67 -3.98 -8.54
C HIS A 86 -1.26 -5.39 -8.55
N ASN A 87 -1.66 -5.85 -9.73
CA ASN A 87 -2.26 -7.16 -9.89
C ASN A 87 -1.26 -8.29 -9.59
N ILE A 88 -1.75 -9.34 -8.94
CA ILE A 88 -0.98 -10.57 -8.69
C ILE A 88 -1.16 -11.48 -9.91
N ILE A 89 -0.06 -11.82 -10.57
CA ILE A 89 -0.05 -12.61 -11.79
C ILE A 89 0.92 -13.78 -11.62
N GLN A 90 0.51 -14.97 -12.07
CA GLN A 90 1.38 -16.14 -12.11
C GLN A 90 2.48 -15.92 -13.17
N ARG A 91 3.75 -15.96 -12.73
CA ARG A 91 4.90 -15.73 -13.60
C ARG A 91 5.98 -16.78 -13.39
N PRO A 92 6.68 -17.19 -14.45
CA PRO A 92 7.87 -18.00 -14.33
C PRO A 92 9.01 -17.14 -13.74
N ILE A 93 9.61 -17.63 -12.66
CA ILE A 93 10.79 -17.02 -12.02
C ILE A 93 11.86 -18.08 -11.81
N ALA A 94 13.11 -17.64 -11.70
CA ALA A 94 14.22 -18.51 -11.36
C ALA A 94 14.33 -18.65 -9.83
N VAL A 95 14.20 -19.88 -9.32
CA VAL A 95 14.39 -20.22 -7.90
C VAL A 95 15.41 -21.35 -7.84
N ASP A 96 16.54 -21.16 -7.18
CA ASP A 96 17.60 -22.14 -7.03
C ASP A 96 18.05 -22.81 -8.36
N GLY A 97 18.14 -22.01 -9.43
CA GLY A 97 18.53 -22.47 -10.76
C GLY A 97 17.45 -23.23 -11.54
N LYS A 98 16.21 -23.29 -11.03
CA LYS A 98 15.04 -23.89 -11.68
C LYS A 98 14.02 -22.81 -12.03
N VAL A 99 13.19 -23.08 -13.04
CA VAL A 99 12.05 -22.20 -13.37
C VAL A 99 10.83 -22.68 -12.58
N GLU A 100 10.30 -21.80 -11.74
CA GLU A 100 9.06 -22.05 -10.99
C GLU A 100 8.01 -21.01 -11.35
N ILE A 101 6.74 -21.42 -11.32
CA ILE A 101 5.62 -20.47 -11.47
C ILE A 101 5.21 -19.99 -10.07
N ARG A 102 5.34 -18.70 -9.85
CA ARG A 102 5.02 -18.05 -8.58
C ARG A 102 4.03 -16.89 -8.78
N PRO A 103 3.17 -16.60 -7.80
CA PRO A 103 2.37 -15.38 -7.80
C PRO A 103 3.30 -14.18 -7.58
N MET A 104 3.31 -13.26 -8.56
CA MET A 104 4.17 -12.09 -8.57
C MET A 104 3.34 -10.81 -8.63
N MET A 105 3.73 -9.80 -7.86
CA MET A 105 3.15 -8.47 -7.86
C MET A 105 4.25 -7.42 -8.00
N TYR A 106 4.02 -6.42 -8.86
CA TYR A 106 4.88 -5.25 -8.88
C TYR A 106 4.49 -4.26 -7.79
N LEU A 107 5.50 -3.71 -7.13
CA LEU A 107 5.37 -2.58 -6.22
C LEU A 107 6.05 -1.37 -6.85
N ALA A 108 5.42 -0.21 -6.74
CA ALA A 108 5.98 1.05 -7.20
C ALA A 108 5.94 2.07 -6.05
N LEU A 109 7.07 2.68 -5.75
CA LEU A 109 7.19 3.74 -4.76
C LEU A 109 7.43 5.08 -5.48
N SER A 110 6.53 6.03 -5.28
CA SER A 110 6.79 7.43 -5.62
C SER A 110 7.11 8.20 -4.34
N TYR A 111 8.16 9.01 -4.37
CA TYR A 111 8.62 9.74 -3.20
C TYR A 111 9.19 11.12 -3.57
N ASP A 112 9.26 12.01 -2.59
CA ASP A 112 9.87 13.33 -2.75
C ASP A 112 11.39 13.21 -2.57
N HIS A 113 12.12 13.23 -3.69
CA HIS A 113 13.58 13.04 -3.69
C HIS A 113 14.37 14.21 -3.04
N ARG A 114 13.69 15.28 -2.64
CA ARG A 114 14.31 16.39 -1.89
C ARG A 114 14.59 16.03 -0.42
N ILE A 115 13.83 15.05 0.12
CA ILE A 115 13.87 14.64 1.53
C ILE A 115 14.13 13.13 1.71
N ILE A 116 13.94 12.33 0.69
CA ILE A 116 14.18 10.88 0.69
C ILE A 116 15.22 10.59 -0.40
N ASP A 117 16.32 9.95 -0.04
CA ASP A 117 17.33 9.55 -1.01
C ASP A 117 17.06 8.16 -1.63
N GLY A 118 17.87 7.80 -2.64
CA GLY A 118 17.73 6.53 -3.34
C GLY A 118 17.99 5.31 -2.45
N ASN A 119 18.90 5.42 -1.50
CA ASN A 119 19.21 4.32 -0.57
C ASN A 119 18.05 4.06 0.38
N GLN A 120 17.45 5.10 0.92
CA GLN A 120 16.27 5.00 1.80
C GLN A 120 15.06 4.42 1.06
N SER A 121 14.81 4.87 -0.17
CA SER A 121 13.67 4.39 -0.97
C SER A 121 13.81 2.93 -1.38
N VAL A 122 15.00 2.51 -1.79
CA VAL A 122 15.29 1.10 -2.14
C VAL A 122 15.26 0.23 -0.88
N GLY A 123 15.86 0.70 0.22
CA GLY A 123 15.81 -0.02 1.50
C GLY A 123 14.38 -0.25 2.00
N PHE A 124 13.50 0.74 1.85
CA PHE A 124 12.07 0.59 2.16
C PHE A 124 11.42 -0.50 1.29
N LEU A 125 11.64 -0.50 -0.03
CA LEU A 125 11.07 -1.52 -0.92
C LEU A 125 11.59 -2.92 -0.62
N ILE A 126 12.87 -3.06 -0.27
CA ILE A 126 13.45 -4.34 0.14
C ILE A 126 12.77 -4.84 1.41
N ALA A 127 12.63 -4.00 2.43
CA ALA A 127 11.96 -4.37 3.67
C ALA A 127 10.50 -4.79 3.45
N VAL A 128 9.76 -4.09 2.58
CA VAL A 128 8.40 -4.47 2.20
C VAL A 128 8.38 -5.82 1.48
N LYS A 129 9.29 -6.03 0.54
CA LYS A 129 9.42 -7.30 -0.20
C LYS A 129 9.68 -8.46 0.75
N GLU A 130 10.69 -8.36 1.59
CA GLU A 130 11.07 -9.38 2.56
C GLU A 130 9.92 -9.69 3.53
N GLY A 131 9.26 -8.66 4.07
CA GLY A 131 8.11 -8.84 4.96
C GLY A 131 6.92 -9.53 4.30
N VAL A 132 6.71 -9.35 2.99
CA VAL A 132 5.64 -10.04 2.25
C VAL A 132 6.04 -11.45 1.84
N GLU A 133 7.31 -11.69 1.52
CA GLU A 133 7.80 -13.00 1.08
C GLU A 133 8.02 -13.97 2.26
N ASP A 134 8.38 -13.46 3.44
CA ASP A 134 8.56 -14.24 4.67
C ASP A 134 7.91 -13.55 5.89
N PRO A 135 6.58 -13.44 5.94
CA PRO A 135 5.90 -12.72 7.01
C PRO A 135 6.03 -13.38 8.37
N GLU A 136 6.17 -14.71 8.42
CA GLU A 136 6.24 -15.46 9.68
C GLU A 136 7.49 -15.11 10.47
N ASN A 137 8.63 -15.06 9.82
CA ASN A 137 9.89 -14.75 10.49
C ASN A 137 10.12 -13.25 10.67
N ILE A 138 9.79 -12.45 9.66
CA ILE A 138 10.14 -11.03 9.65
C ILE A 138 9.13 -10.17 10.40
N LEU A 139 7.82 -10.44 10.22
CA LEU A 139 6.77 -9.62 10.81
C LEU A 139 6.20 -10.20 12.11
N MET A 140 6.28 -11.52 12.29
CA MET A 140 5.65 -12.21 13.43
C MET A 140 6.66 -12.77 14.42
N ASP A 141 7.97 -12.61 14.18
CA ASP A 141 9.06 -13.11 15.04
C ASP A 141 8.85 -14.60 15.43
N GLY A 142 8.32 -15.40 14.50
CA GLY A 142 7.96 -16.80 14.72
C GLY A 142 6.75 -17.03 15.64
N LYS A 143 6.09 -15.95 16.13
CA LYS A 143 4.95 -16.02 17.08
C LYS A 143 3.61 -15.80 16.39
N ILE A 144 3.31 -16.62 15.41
CA ILE A 144 2.16 -16.49 14.50
C ILE A 144 0.84 -16.30 15.25
N ILE A 145 0.52 -17.18 16.20
CA ILE A 145 -0.74 -17.16 16.96
C ILE A 145 -0.93 -15.83 17.68
N LYS A 146 0.11 -15.36 18.39
CA LYS A 146 0.07 -14.09 19.12
C LYS A 146 -0.05 -12.90 18.16
N SER A 147 0.68 -12.88 17.06
CA SER A 147 0.69 -11.79 16.09
C SER A 147 -0.64 -11.66 15.34
N LEU A 148 -1.33 -12.78 15.12
CA LEU A 148 -2.66 -12.81 14.52
C LEU A 148 -3.79 -12.51 15.54
N GLY A 149 -3.47 -12.39 16.84
CA GLY A 149 -4.48 -12.18 17.89
C GLY A 149 -5.35 -13.41 18.14
N LEU A 150 -4.88 -14.59 17.77
CA LEU A 150 -5.54 -15.86 18.01
C LEU A 150 -5.01 -16.42 19.36
N ASN A 151 -5.76 -16.21 20.44
CA ASN A 151 -5.47 -16.78 21.77
C ASN A 151 -6.35 -17.98 22.04
#